data_09ba108ae188704da48e059082dbfd19
#
_entry.id   09ba108ae188704da48e059082dbfd19
#
_cell.length_a   1.000
_cell.length_b   1.000
_cell.length_c   1.000
_cell.angle_alpha   90.00
_cell.angle_beta   90.00
_cell.angle_gamma   90.00
#
_symmetry.space_group_name_H-M   'P 1'
#
loop_
_entity.id
_entity.type
_entity.pdbx_description
1 polymer ?
#
loop_
_entity_poly.entity_id
_entity_poly.type
_entity_poly.pdbx_seq_one_letter_code
_entity_poly.pdbx_strand_id
1 'polypeptide(L)'
;MIIHILKLIRSRMGGSGWILAELLVGFVVIWFMTSYFLMMGKSWYEPVGYDLEGVYHAVLAVRPSNSPSFVTYEEGGDEAARDVERIVERLRGHADVEAVAVSVCSLPYTLSWSGSRVTRDSVSVSVRLMTVSPDYFRVFGIRPASGESPERLGEALSGTREGRDRVISAELARRLYGTTDAIGADIYLHGDTLPGHCL
;
A
#
# COMPACT_ATOMS: atom_id res chain seq x y z
N MET A 1 49.66 -23.60 -10.26
CA MET A 1 49.85 -22.34 -9.52
C MET A 1 48.81 -22.18 -8.42
N ILE A 2 47.51 -22.24 -8.69
CA ILE A 2 46.43 -22.08 -7.69
C ILE A 2 46.49 -23.10 -6.55
N ILE A 3 46.77 -24.39 -6.84
CA ILE A 3 46.88 -25.47 -5.84
C ILE A 3 48.06 -25.23 -4.87
N HIS A 4 49.17 -24.67 -5.34
CA HIS A 4 50.29 -24.30 -4.48
C HIS A 4 49.97 -23.14 -3.53
N ILE A 5 49.20 -22.15 -4.02
CA ILE A 5 48.74 -21.01 -3.22
C ILE A 5 47.78 -21.50 -2.12
N LEU A 6 46.83 -22.36 -2.47
CA LEU A 6 45.88 -22.98 -1.51
C LEU A 6 46.61 -23.82 -0.45
N LYS A 7 47.65 -24.57 -0.83
CA LYS A 7 48.48 -25.36 0.10
C LYS A 7 49.29 -24.51 1.04
N LEU A 8 49.80 -23.36 0.56
CA LEU A 8 50.52 -22.37 1.36
C LEU A 8 49.62 -21.65 2.37
N ILE A 9 48.40 -21.28 1.92
CA ILE A 9 47.38 -20.71 2.78
C ILE A 9 47.01 -21.69 3.90
N ARG A 10 46.77 -22.96 3.56
CA ARG A 10 46.38 -24.00 4.51
C ARG A 10 47.48 -24.30 5.55
N SER A 11 48.75 -24.22 5.16
CA SER A 11 49.88 -24.48 6.09
C SER A 11 50.14 -23.31 7.07
N ARG A 12 49.65 -22.09 6.77
CA ARG A 12 49.79 -20.90 7.62
C ARG A 12 48.50 -20.46 8.26
N MET A 13 47.46 -21.28 8.27
CA MET A 13 46.14 -20.92 8.77
C MET A 13 46.10 -20.53 10.26
N GLY A 14 47.07 -20.89 11.06
CA GLY A 14 47.14 -20.49 12.48
C GLY A 14 47.35 -18.99 12.70
N GLY A 15 48.03 -18.31 11.76
CA GLY A 15 48.29 -16.84 11.87
C GLY A 15 47.46 -16.00 10.86
N SER A 16 47.08 -16.61 9.72
CA SER A 16 46.39 -15.90 8.64
C SER A 16 44.87 -16.05 8.68
N GLY A 17 44.37 -16.99 9.49
CA GLY A 17 42.90 -17.24 9.61
C GLY A 17 42.15 -16.03 10.15
N TRP A 18 42.73 -15.27 11.05
CA TRP A 18 42.16 -14.03 11.58
C TRP A 18 41.98 -12.95 10.49
N ILE A 19 43.01 -12.77 9.67
CA ILE A 19 43.00 -11.79 8.58
C ILE A 19 41.92 -12.16 7.54
N LEU A 20 41.78 -13.47 7.24
CA LEU A 20 40.74 -13.93 6.32
C LEU A 20 39.34 -13.69 6.91
N ALA A 21 39.16 -13.93 8.21
CA ALA A 21 37.89 -13.66 8.89
C ALA A 21 37.56 -12.16 8.87
N GLU A 22 38.54 -11.29 9.13
CA GLU A 22 38.37 -9.85 9.10
C GLU A 22 38.00 -9.34 7.69
N LEU A 23 38.69 -9.83 6.65
CA LEU A 23 38.35 -9.52 5.25
C LEU A 23 36.95 -10.00 4.87
N LEU A 24 36.54 -11.18 5.31
CA LEU A 24 35.25 -11.71 5.04
C LEU A 24 34.14 -10.86 5.70
N VAL A 25 34.34 -10.50 6.98
CA VAL A 25 33.41 -9.59 7.68
C VAL A 25 33.36 -8.24 6.98
N GLY A 26 34.51 -7.65 6.62
CA GLY A 26 34.56 -6.40 5.87
C GLY A 26 33.81 -6.48 4.54
N PHE A 27 33.99 -7.57 3.79
CA PHE A 27 33.26 -7.80 2.53
C PHE A 27 31.75 -7.89 2.76
N VAL A 28 31.30 -8.64 3.78
CA VAL A 28 29.87 -8.75 4.10
C VAL A 28 29.28 -7.40 4.47
N VAL A 29 29.99 -6.60 5.26
CA VAL A 29 29.51 -5.26 5.64
C VAL A 29 29.40 -4.34 4.42
N ILE A 30 30.44 -4.31 3.56
CA ILE A 30 30.43 -3.52 2.34
C ILE A 30 29.32 -3.97 1.40
N TRP A 31 29.13 -5.28 1.23
CA TRP A 31 28.04 -5.85 0.43
C TRP A 31 26.69 -5.41 0.95
N PHE A 32 26.45 -5.52 2.25
CA PHE A 32 25.20 -5.13 2.88
C PHE A 32 24.92 -3.63 2.70
N MET A 33 25.92 -2.77 2.98
CA MET A 33 25.80 -1.34 2.79
C MET A 33 25.51 -0.96 1.33
N THR A 34 26.24 -1.56 0.39
CA THR A 34 26.03 -1.30 -1.05
C THR A 34 24.64 -1.72 -1.49
N SER A 35 24.18 -2.92 -1.08
CA SER A 35 22.85 -3.41 -1.38
C SER A 35 21.75 -2.50 -0.80
N TYR A 36 21.95 -2.02 0.42
CA TYR A 36 21.03 -1.08 1.06
C TYR A 36 20.95 0.25 0.31
N PHE A 37 22.09 0.82 -0.06
CA PHE A 37 22.12 2.07 -0.83
C PHE A 37 21.51 1.93 -2.23
N LEU A 38 21.75 0.81 -2.90
CA LEU A 38 21.15 0.55 -4.20
C LEU A 38 19.62 0.40 -4.10
N MET A 39 19.14 -0.31 -3.08
CA MET A 39 17.72 -0.47 -2.83
C MET A 39 17.04 0.86 -2.49
N MET A 40 17.68 1.67 -1.64
CA MET A 40 17.19 2.99 -1.25
C MET A 40 17.20 3.96 -2.44
N GLY A 41 18.27 3.95 -3.24
CA GLY A 41 18.37 4.74 -4.47
C GLY A 41 17.28 4.37 -5.47
N LYS A 42 17.04 3.08 -5.69
CA LYS A 42 15.96 2.61 -6.56
C LYS A 42 14.59 3.12 -6.06
N SER A 43 14.31 2.97 -4.77
CA SER A 43 13.06 3.45 -4.18
C SER A 43 12.88 4.97 -4.28
N TRP A 44 13.96 5.73 -4.28
CA TRP A 44 13.93 7.19 -4.42
C TRP A 44 13.57 7.65 -5.84
N TYR A 45 13.98 6.89 -6.85
CA TYR A 45 13.73 7.21 -8.26
C TYR A 45 12.49 6.55 -8.83
N GLU A 46 11.85 5.62 -8.11
CA GLU A 46 10.60 5.02 -8.55
C GLU A 46 9.47 6.07 -8.46
N PRO A 47 8.65 6.23 -9.53
CA PRO A 47 7.50 7.11 -9.49
C PRO A 47 6.52 6.64 -8.42
N VAL A 48 6.08 7.56 -7.58
CA VAL A 48 5.21 7.26 -6.41
C VAL A 48 3.81 6.83 -6.82
N GLY A 49 3.43 7.10 -8.08
CA GLY A 49 2.11 6.76 -8.63
C GLY A 49 0.96 7.62 -8.10
N TYR A 50 1.27 8.67 -7.34
CA TYR A 50 0.31 9.63 -6.80
C TYR A 50 0.69 11.04 -7.26
N ASP A 51 -0.32 11.84 -7.57
CA ASP A 51 -0.18 13.28 -7.68
C ASP A 51 -0.54 13.90 -6.31
N LEU A 52 0.38 14.66 -5.74
CA LEU A 52 0.21 15.29 -4.43
C LEU A 52 0.22 16.81 -4.51
N GLU A 53 0.31 17.39 -5.71
CA GLU A 53 0.30 18.83 -5.87
C GLU A 53 -1.08 19.38 -5.51
N GLY A 54 -1.11 20.33 -4.56
CA GLY A 54 -2.36 20.93 -4.08
C GLY A 54 -3.22 20.03 -3.19
N VAL A 55 -2.73 18.84 -2.80
CA VAL A 55 -3.48 17.93 -1.91
C VAL A 55 -3.24 18.30 -0.45
N TYR A 56 -4.33 18.53 0.28
CA TYR A 56 -4.32 18.81 1.71
C TYR A 56 -4.93 17.64 2.48
N HIS A 57 -4.33 17.32 3.61
CA HIS A 57 -4.79 16.26 4.49
C HIS A 57 -5.38 16.84 5.78
N ALA A 58 -6.63 16.50 6.06
CA ALA A 58 -7.30 16.79 7.33
C ALA A 58 -7.62 15.51 8.08
N VAL A 59 -7.28 15.47 9.36
CA VAL A 59 -7.61 14.34 10.24
C VAL A 59 -8.85 14.67 11.01
N LEU A 60 -9.90 13.85 10.88
CA LEU A 60 -11.07 13.90 11.73
C LEU A 60 -10.80 13.05 12.97
N ALA A 61 -10.75 13.70 14.12
CA ALA A 61 -10.59 13.02 15.39
C ALA A 61 -11.94 12.91 16.11
N VAL A 62 -12.19 11.74 16.68
CA VAL A 62 -13.32 11.55 17.60
C VAL A 62 -13.07 12.38 18.86
N ARG A 63 -14.13 12.99 19.39
CA ARG A 63 -14.05 13.75 20.64
C ARG A 63 -13.51 12.86 21.76
N PRO A 64 -12.63 13.38 22.62
CA PRO A 64 -12.11 12.60 23.72
C PRO A 64 -13.24 12.23 24.71
N SER A 65 -13.12 11.07 25.34
CA SER A 65 -14.12 10.50 26.25
C SER A 65 -14.45 11.37 27.48
N ASN A 66 -13.61 12.34 27.81
CA ASN A 66 -13.85 13.33 28.88
C ASN A 66 -14.62 14.57 28.38
N SER A 67 -15.03 14.63 27.15
CA SER A 67 -15.84 15.74 26.62
C SER A 67 -17.30 15.60 27.07
N PRO A 68 -17.98 16.71 27.51
CA PRO A 68 -19.38 16.66 27.86
C PRO A 68 -20.34 16.23 26.76
N SER A 69 -19.88 16.30 25.51
CA SER A 69 -20.63 15.91 24.32
C SER A 69 -20.04 14.66 23.65
N PHE A 70 -19.31 13.84 24.41
CA PHE A 70 -18.85 12.55 23.93
C PHE A 70 -20.04 11.57 23.84
N VAL A 71 -20.20 10.95 22.70
CA VAL A 71 -21.19 9.89 22.46
C VAL A 71 -20.43 8.63 22.16
N THR A 72 -20.75 7.53 22.83
CA THR A 72 -20.14 6.25 22.61
C THR A 72 -20.50 5.73 21.22
N TYR A 73 -19.61 5.00 20.57
CA TYR A 73 -19.86 4.44 19.23
C TYR A 73 -21.15 3.61 19.17
N GLU A 74 -21.46 2.88 20.24
CA GLU A 74 -22.68 2.05 20.38
C GLU A 74 -23.97 2.92 20.47
N GLU A 75 -23.89 4.12 21.04
CA GLU A 75 -25.00 5.06 21.17
C GLU A 75 -25.13 6.00 19.98
N GLY A 76 -23.97 6.36 19.34
CA GLY A 76 -23.92 7.30 18.21
C GLY A 76 -24.20 6.66 16.85
N GLY A 77 -24.09 5.35 16.74
CA GLY A 77 -24.41 4.60 15.53
C GLY A 77 -23.99 5.30 14.21
N ASP A 78 -24.98 5.60 13.38
CA ASP A 78 -24.77 6.27 12.09
C ASP A 78 -24.50 7.79 12.21
N GLU A 79 -24.54 8.40 13.40
CA GLU A 79 -24.42 9.84 13.54
C GLU A 79 -23.00 10.32 13.18
N ALA A 80 -21.98 9.58 13.58
CA ALA A 80 -20.61 9.89 13.20
C ALA A 80 -20.40 9.81 11.68
N ALA A 81 -21.02 8.86 11.02
CA ALA A 81 -20.97 8.75 9.55
C ALA A 81 -21.64 9.94 8.87
N ARG A 82 -22.82 10.34 9.36
CA ARG A 82 -23.55 11.52 8.86
C ARG A 82 -22.78 12.83 9.12
N ASP A 83 -22.04 12.93 10.21
CA ASP A 83 -21.20 14.08 10.47
C ASP A 83 -20.05 14.17 9.48
N VAL A 84 -19.41 13.05 9.16
CA VAL A 84 -18.37 13.00 8.12
C VAL A 84 -18.97 13.42 6.77
N GLU A 85 -20.12 12.88 6.38
CA GLU A 85 -20.81 13.25 5.13
C GLU A 85 -21.09 14.77 5.07
N ARG A 86 -21.63 15.34 6.12
CA ARG A 86 -21.88 16.81 6.20
C ARG A 86 -20.60 17.63 6.06
N ILE A 87 -19.50 17.19 6.64
CA ILE A 87 -18.20 17.86 6.49
C ILE A 87 -17.73 17.80 5.06
N VAL A 88 -17.81 16.61 4.45
CA VAL A 88 -17.42 16.38 3.04
C VAL A 88 -18.24 17.24 2.09
N GLU A 89 -19.57 17.30 2.28
CA GLU A 89 -20.45 18.14 1.46
C GLU A 89 -20.13 19.62 1.59
N ARG A 90 -19.85 20.11 2.79
CA ARG A 90 -19.43 21.51 2.99
C ARG A 90 -18.11 21.83 2.31
N LEU A 91 -17.15 20.91 2.37
CA LEU A 91 -15.86 21.07 1.70
C LEU A 91 -16.03 21.06 0.17
N ARG A 92 -16.84 20.15 -0.37
CA ARG A 92 -17.14 20.11 -1.82
C ARG A 92 -17.84 21.39 -2.33
N GLY A 93 -18.60 22.04 -1.46
CA GLY A 93 -19.27 23.31 -1.80
C GLY A 93 -18.35 24.53 -1.76
N HIS A 94 -17.08 24.40 -1.37
CA HIS A 94 -16.15 25.53 -1.33
C HIS A 94 -15.50 25.75 -2.69
N ALA A 95 -15.45 27.02 -3.13
CA ALA A 95 -14.99 27.39 -4.46
C ALA A 95 -13.53 27.00 -4.77
N ASP A 96 -12.68 26.92 -3.74
CA ASP A 96 -11.25 26.59 -3.88
C ASP A 96 -10.97 25.09 -3.73
N VAL A 97 -12.01 24.25 -3.56
CA VAL A 97 -11.87 22.80 -3.40
C VAL A 97 -12.36 22.10 -4.64
N GLU A 98 -11.46 21.44 -5.35
CA GLU A 98 -11.77 20.72 -6.58
C GLU A 98 -12.40 19.34 -6.31
N ALA A 99 -11.88 18.60 -5.36
CA ALA A 99 -12.37 17.27 -4.97
C ALA A 99 -12.08 16.98 -3.50
N VAL A 100 -12.93 16.15 -2.90
CA VAL A 100 -12.76 15.70 -1.49
C VAL A 100 -12.86 14.19 -1.45
N ALA A 101 -11.83 13.55 -0.93
CA ALA A 101 -11.81 12.11 -0.71
C ALA A 101 -11.76 11.78 0.78
N VAL A 102 -12.43 10.71 1.15
CA VAL A 102 -12.35 10.12 2.49
C VAL A 102 -11.56 8.82 2.41
N SER A 103 -10.64 8.62 3.34
CA SER A 103 -9.89 7.37 3.42
C SER A 103 -9.67 6.95 4.88
N VAL A 104 -9.61 5.65 5.10
CA VAL A 104 -9.28 5.06 6.39
C VAL A 104 -7.97 4.30 6.25
N CYS A 105 -6.94 4.69 7.02
CA CYS A 105 -5.61 4.04 7.01
C CYS A 105 -4.98 3.88 5.60
N SER A 106 -5.24 4.82 4.70
CA SER A 106 -4.92 4.65 3.28
C SER A 106 -4.26 5.88 2.66
N LEU A 107 -3.61 6.71 3.46
CA LEU A 107 -2.93 7.89 2.96
C LEU A 107 -1.48 7.58 2.58
N PRO A 108 -0.98 8.19 1.50
CA PRO A 108 0.44 8.15 1.18
C PRO A 108 1.29 8.68 2.33
N TYR A 109 2.48 8.12 2.51
CA TYR A 109 3.47 8.53 3.52
C TYR A 109 3.02 8.48 4.98
N THR A 110 1.93 7.80 5.30
CA THR A 110 1.54 7.52 6.69
C THR A 110 2.00 6.13 7.10
N LEU A 111 2.29 5.97 8.40
CA LEU A 111 2.63 4.66 8.98
C LEU A 111 1.39 3.79 9.25
N SER A 112 0.20 4.36 9.09
CA SER A 112 -1.06 3.63 9.27
C SER A 112 -1.42 2.89 7.99
N TRP A 113 -1.54 1.57 8.08
CA TRP A 113 -1.94 0.72 6.97
C TRP A 113 -2.71 -0.50 7.48
N SER A 114 -3.61 -0.99 6.67
CA SER A 114 -4.30 -2.26 6.87
C SER A 114 -3.80 -3.29 5.86
N GLY A 115 -3.63 -4.52 6.29
CA GLY A 115 -3.16 -5.59 5.43
C GLY A 115 -4.06 -6.81 5.52
N SER A 116 -4.14 -7.54 4.43
CA SER A 116 -4.80 -8.82 4.36
C SER A 116 -4.02 -9.77 3.46
N ARG A 117 -4.53 -10.96 3.32
CA ARG A 117 -3.98 -11.97 2.42
C ARG A 117 -5.05 -12.38 1.42
N VAL A 118 -4.64 -12.40 0.16
CA VAL A 118 -5.46 -12.95 -0.91
C VAL A 118 -4.88 -14.29 -1.29
N THR A 119 -5.74 -15.29 -1.38
CA THR A 119 -5.34 -16.64 -1.78
C THR A 119 -6.19 -17.07 -2.98
N ARG A 120 -5.50 -17.56 -4.00
CA ARG A 120 -6.13 -18.20 -5.16
C ARG A 120 -5.35 -19.45 -5.50
N ASP A 121 -6.04 -20.58 -5.54
CA ASP A 121 -5.42 -21.90 -5.75
C ASP A 121 -4.26 -22.12 -4.76
N SER A 122 -3.04 -22.27 -5.24
CA SER A 122 -1.82 -22.42 -4.44
C SER A 122 -1.05 -21.12 -4.22
N VAL A 123 -1.50 -20.01 -4.82
CA VAL A 123 -0.84 -18.70 -4.74
C VAL A 123 -1.44 -17.89 -3.58
N SER A 124 -0.61 -17.45 -2.66
CA SER A 124 -1.00 -16.61 -1.54
C SER A 124 -0.16 -15.33 -1.53
N VAL A 125 -0.81 -14.18 -1.59
CA VAL A 125 -0.17 -12.87 -1.66
C VAL A 125 -0.64 -11.99 -0.51
N SER A 126 0.29 -11.41 0.22
CA SER A 126 -0.04 -10.36 1.21
C SER A 126 -0.30 -9.06 0.47
N VAL A 127 -1.43 -8.43 0.78
CA VAL A 127 -1.88 -7.21 0.13
C VAL A 127 -2.11 -6.11 1.16
N ARG A 128 -1.96 -4.87 0.74
CA ARG A 128 -2.38 -3.71 1.51
C ARG A 128 -3.82 -3.38 1.13
N LEU A 129 -4.69 -3.33 2.13
CA LEU A 129 -6.07 -2.90 1.95
C LEU A 129 -6.17 -1.39 2.13
N MET A 130 -6.93 -0.77 1.25
CA MET A 130 -7.23 0.66 1.27
C MET A 130 -8.73 0.83 1.24
N THR A 131 -9.28 1.43 2.30
CA THR A 131 -10.70 1.82 2.35
C THR A 131 -10.80 3.28 1.97
N VAL A 132 -11.35 3.54 0.80
CA VAL A 132 -11.35 4.86 0.18
C VAL A 132 -12.71 5.19 -0.43
N SER A 133 -13.03 6.50 -0.47
CA SER A 133 -14.18 6.96 -1.25
C SER A 133 -13.86 6.97 -2.75
N PRO A 134 -14.87 6.96 -3.63
CA PRO A 134 -14.68 7.00 -5.09
C PRO A 134 -13.80 8.14 -5.58
N ASP A 135 -13.90 9.33 -4.99
CA ASP A 135 -13.11 10.50 -5.37
C ASP A 135 -11.61 10.37 -5.05
N TYR A 136 -11.21 9.32 -4.30
CA TYR A 136 -9.81 9.09 -3.94
C TYR A 136 -8.89 8.99 -5.16
N PHE A 137 -9.33 8.29 -6.19
CA PHE A 137 -8.56 8.12 -7.42
C PHE A 137 -8.34 9.45 -8.16
N ARG A 138 -9.36 10.31 -8.16
CA ARG A 138 -9.30 11.65 -8.75
C ARG A 138 -8.36 12.56 -7.95
N VAL A 139 -8.50 12.59 -6.63
CA VAL A 139 -7.66 13.41 -5.74
C VAL A 139 -6.18 13.08 -5.85
N PHE A 140 -5.85 11.81 -6.00
CA PHE A 140 -4.46 11.33 -6.10
C PHE A 140 -3.99 11.05 -7.53
N GLY A 141 -4.78 11.37 -8.56
CA GLY A 141 -4.43 11.16 -9.96
C GLY A 141 -4.18 9.70 -10.35
N ILE A 142 -4.75 8.73 -9.60
CA ILE A 142 -4.54 7.31 -9.83
C ILE A 142 -5.35 6.87 -11.05
N ARG A 143 -4.66 6.33 -12.06
CA ARG A 143 -5.28 5.93 -13.32
C ARG A 143 -5.43 4.41 -13.44
N PRO A 144 -6.46 3.92 -14.15
CA PRO A 144 -6.57 2.53 -14.53
C PRO A 144 -5.36 2.06 -15.35
N ALA A 145 -5.08 0.76 -15.33
CA ALA A 145 -4.05 0.16 -16.17
C ALA A 145 -4.33 0.29 -17.68
N SER A 146 -5.59 0.51 -18.06
CA SER A 146 -6.03 0.83 -19.43
C SER A 146 -5.59 2.22 -19.91
N GLY A 147 -5.14 3.10 -19.00
CA GLY A 147 -4.75 4.46 -19.30
C GLY A 147 -5.92 5.46 -19.36
N GLU A 148 -7.13 5.03 -19.02
CA GLU A 148 -8.32 5.87 -18.90
C GLU A 148 -8.18 6.89 -17.76
N SER A 149 -9.17 7.76 -17.60
CA SER A 149 -9.18 8.78 -16.56
C SER A 149 -9.38 8.19 -15.14
N PRO A 150 -8.89 8.87 -14.08
CA PRO A 150 -9.07 8.43 -12.69
C PRO A 150 -10.55 8.26 -12.28
N GLU A 151 -11.45 9.06 -12.88
CA GLU A 151 -12.89 9.03 -12.58
C GLU A 151 -13.51 7.68 -12.88
N ARG A 152 -12.99 6.95 -13.88
CA ARG A 152 -13.49 5.60 -14.23
C ARG A 152 -13.36 4.60 -13.08
N LEU A 153 -12.27 4.67 -12.30
CA LEU A 153 -12.11 3.84 -11.10
C LEU A 153 -13.10 4.23 -10.00
N GLY A 154 -13.36 5.53 -9.84
CA GLY A 154 -14.35 6.03 -8.90
C GLY A 154 -15.78 5.60 -9.28
N GLU A 155 -16.15 5.71 -10.57
CA GLU A 155 -17.45 5.26 -11.10
C GLU A 155 -17.63 3.75 -10.89
N ALA A 156 -16.62 2.95 -11.22
CA ALA A 156 -16.64 1.52 -11.01
C ALA A 156 -16.87 1.18 -9.54
N LEU A 157 -16.13 1.82 -8.62
CA LEU A 157 -16.28 1.61 -7.18
C LEU A 157 -17.65 2.06 -6.67
N SER A 158 -18.23 3.13 -7.21
CA SER A 158 -19.57 3.64 -6.85
C SER A 158 -20.70 2.73 -7.33
N GLY A 159 -20.50 2.01 -8.43
CA GLY A 159 -21.48 1.09 -9.02
C GLY A 159 -21.64 -0.21 -8.24
N THR A 160 -20.84 -0.45 -7.21
CA THR A 160 -20.85 -1.70 -6.45
C THR A 160 -22.07 -1.75 -5.50
N ARG A 161 -22.89 -2.78 -5.63
CA ARG A 161 -24.13 -2.91 -4.83
C ARG A 161 -23.91 -3.46 -3.42
N GLU A 162 -22.80 -4.15 -3.15
CA GLU A 162 -22.61 -4.88 -1.88
C GLU A 162 -21.28 -4.54 -1.16
N GLY A 163 -20.51 -3.56 -1.63
CA GLY A 163 -19.24 -3.14 -1.00
C GLY A 163 -18.14 -4.22 -1.00
N ARG A 164 -18.32 -5.29 -1.78
CA ARG A 164 -17.36 -6.40 -1.90
C ARG A 164 -16.42 -6.30 -3.08
N ASP A 165 -16.80 -5.48 -4.05
CA ASP A 165 -15.95 -5.29 -5.23
C ASP A 165 -14.68 -4.50 -4.88
N ARG A 166 -13.59 -4.81 -5.56
CA ARG A 166 -12.26 -4.33 -5.23
C ARG A 166 -11.54 -3.82 -6.46
N VAL A 167 -11.01 -2.63 -6.37
CA VAL A 167 -9.99 -2.18 -7.32
C VAL A 167 -8.66 -2.80 -6.91
N ILE A 168 -8.03 -3.51 -7.83
CA ILE A 168 -6.75 -4.18 -7.59
C ILE A 168 -5.65 -3.57 -8.47
N SER A 169 -4.40 -3.64 -7.99
CA SER A 169 -3.28 -3.19 -8.80
C SER A 169 -3.00 -4.19 -9.95
N ALA A 170 -2.50 -3.67 -11.07
CA ALA A 170 -2.10 -4.50 -12.22
C ALA A 170 -1.06 -5.58 -11.84
N GLU A 171 -0.19 -5.28 -10.87
CA GLU A 171 0.78 -6.25 -10.36
C GLU A 171 0.11 -7.38 -9.58
N LEU A 172 -0.89 -7.07 -8.75
CA LEU A 172 -1.67 -8.10 -8.05
C LEU A 172 -2.45 -8.96 -9.03
N ALA A 173 -3.09 -8.35 -10.04
CA ALA A 173 -3.79 -9.06 -11.10
C ALA A 173 -2.85 -10.04 -11.81
N ARG A 174 -1.66 -9.58 -12.18
CA ARG A 174 -0.64 -10.41 -12.83
C ARG A 174 -0.19 -11.59 -11.98
N ARG A 175 -0.02 -11.39 -10.66
CA ARG A 175 0.39 -12.46 -9.72
C ARG A 175 -0.70 -13.50 -9.47
N LEU A 176 -1.96 -13.08 -9.39
CA LEU A 176 -3.08 -13.98 -9.08
C LEU A 176 -3.68 -14.64 -10.32
N TYR A 177 -3.75 -13.89 -11.43
CA TYR A 177 -4.48 -14.32 -12.63
C TYR A 177 -3.57 -14.55 -13.85
N GLY A 178 -2.29 -14.17 -13.77
CA GLY A 178 -1.35 -14.24 -14.89
C GLY A 178 -1.58 -13.18 -15.97
N THR A 179 -2.56 -12.29 -15.78
CA THR A 179 -2.92 -11.21 -16.71
C THR A 179 -3.17 -9.92 -15.95
N THR A 180 -3.07 -8.80 -16.62
CA THR A 180 -3.48 -7.49 -16.09
C THR A 180 -4.96 -7.21 -16.26
N ASP A 181 -5.62 -7.94 -17.17
CA ASP A 181 -7.07 -7.87 -17.38
C ASP A 181 -7.74 -8.94 -16.51
N ALA A 182 -8.15 -8.54 -15.32
CA ALA A 182 -8.81 -9.39 -14.33
C ALA A 182 -10.19 -8.84 -13.95
N ILE A 183 -10.76 -7.95 -14.77
CA ILE A 183 -12.09 -7.36 -14.51
C ILE A 183 -13.15 -8.46 -14.43
N GLY A 184 -13.96 -8.40 -13.38
CA GLY A 184 -15.01 -9.39 -13.11
C GLY A 184 -14.51 -10.71 -12.51
N ALA A 185 -13.19 -10.88 -12.31
CA ALA A 185 -12.66 -12.08 -11.68
C ALA A 185 -12.94 -12.09 -10.16
N ASP A 186 -13.21 -13.28 -9.63
CA ASP A 186 -13.46 -13.47 -8.21
C ASP A 186 -12.19 -13.31 -7.38
N ILE A 187 -12.28 -12.53 -6.30
CA ILE A 187 -11.20 -12.30 -5.34
C ILE A 187 -11.69 -12.59 -3.92
N TYR A 188 -10.90 -13.36 -3.18
CA TYR A 188 -11.18 -13.72 -1.79
C TYR A 188 -10.12 -13.10 -0.88
N LEU A 189 -10.53 -12.25 0.04
CA LEU A 189 -9.70 -11.82 1.15
C LEU A 189 -9.75 -12.86 2.26
N HIS A 190 -8.69 -12.95 3.03
CA HIS A 190 -8.64 -13.86 4.17
C HIS A 190 -9.75 -13.55 5.18
N GLY A 191 -10.64 -14.51 5.41
CA GLY A 191 -11.82 -14.37 6.27
C GLY A 191 -13.13 -14.10 5.52
N ASP A 192 -13.11 -13.81 4.23
CA ASP A 192 -14.33 -13.66 3.44
C ASP A 192 -14.96 -15.03 3.13
N THR A 193 -16.27 -15.13 3.32
CA THR A 193 -17.05 -16.33 2.96
C THR A 193 -17.59 -16.26 1.54
N LEU A 194 -17.69 -15.05 0.97
CA LEU A 194 -18.19 -14.79 -0.38
C LEU A 194 -17.15 -14.01 -1.17
N PRO A 195 -17.04 -14.24 -2.50
CA PRO A 195 -16.11 -13.50 -3.32
C PRO A 195 -16.50 -12.03 -3.46
N GLY A 196 -15.49 -11.16 -3.59
CA GLY A 196 -15.62 -9.87 -4.23
C GLY A 196 -15.24 -9.99 -5.70
N HIS A 197 -15.59 -9.00 -6.52
CA HIS A 197 -15.19 -8.96 -7.92
C HIS A 197 -14.11 -7.90 -8.15
N CYS A 198 -13.19 -8.19 -9.04
CA CYS A 198 -12.17 -7.24 -9.49
C CYS A 198 -12.80 -6.22 -10.44
N LEU A 199 -12.52 -4.95 -10.19
CA LEU A 199 -12.96 -3.81 -11.01
C LEU A 199 -11.82 -3.30 -11.86
#